data_f56eea760328acc8c15846483fdf3e69
#
_entry.id   f56eea760328acc8c15846483fdf3e69
#
_cell.length_a   1.000
_cell.length_b   1.000
_cell.length_c   1.000
_cell.angle_alpha   90.00
_cell.angle_beta   90.00
_cell.angle_gamma   90.00
#
_symmetry.space_group_name_H-M   'P 1'
#
loop_
_entity.id
_entity.type
_entity.pdbx_description
1 polymer ?
#
loop_
_entity_poly.entity_id
_entity_poly.type
_entity_poly.pdbx_seq_one_letter_code
_entity_poly.pdbx_strand_id
1 'polypeptide(L)'
;MTSTTAQEAILSGVMDGWKAGVDAHEPQQVASHFTEDAIFQGLRPYTVGRQGVAEYYDAQPLGLTADYRVLETRQLAADALLGYLSVDFSFTDRPPVKVTLSIVLRHIADHWRIAHYQVSKQD
;
A
#
# COMPACT_ATOMS: atom_id res chain seq x y z
N MET A 1 -25.53 1.64 -1.13
CA MET A 1 -24.37 1.70 -2.02
C MET A 1 -23.32 2.66 -1.44
N THR A 2 -22.06 2.22 -1.37
CA THR A 2 -21.00 3.05 -0.84
C THR A 2 -20.60 4.10 -1.88
N SER A 3 -20.56 5.36 -1.49
CA SER A 3 -20.16 6.45 -2.39
C SER A 3 -18.67 6.41 -2.67
N THR A 4 -18.23 7.02 -3.78
CA THR A 4 -16.80 7.16 -4.09
C THR A 4 -16.06 7.88 -2.96
N THR A 5 -16.67 8.90 -2.34
CA THR A 5 -16.07 9.61 -1.21
C THR A 5 -15.84 8.68 -0.03
N ALA A 6 -16.81 7.80 0.29
CA ALA A 6 -16.65 6.83 1.38
C ALA A 6 -15.57 5.79 1.04
N GLN A 7 -15.50 5.36 -0.23
CA GLN A 7 -14.47 4.44 -0.70
C GLN A 7 -13.08 5.08 -0.56
N GLU A 8 -12.94 6.34 -0.96
CA GLU A 8 -11.68 7.06 -0.83
C GLU A 8 -11.27 7.23 0.63
N ALA A 9 -12.23 7.47 1.53
CA ALA A 9 -11.94 7.61 2.95
C ALA A 9 -11.40 6.31 3.56
N ILE A 10 -11.98 5.17 3.18
CA ILE A 10 -11.50 3.86 3.62
C ILE A 10 -10.08 3.63 3.10
N LEU A 11 -9.87 3.86 1.80
CA LEU A 11 -8.58 3.66 1.17
C LEU A 11 -7.52 4.55 1.80
N SER A 12 -7.81 5.84 1.96
CA SER A 12 -6.87 6.80 2.54
C SER A 12 -6.53 6.44 3.99
N GLY A 13 -7.50 5.95 4.76
CA GLY A 13 -7.24 5.52 6.13
C GLY A 13 -6.19 4.42 6.20
N VAL A 14 -6.26 3.44 5.31
CA VAL A 14 -5.26 2.37 5.24
C VAL A 14 -3.93 2.90 4.71
N MET A 15 -3.97 3.67 3.63
CA MET A 15 -2.76 4.15 2.98
C MET A 15 -2.02 5.20 3.81
N ASP A 16 -2.70 5.99 4.61
CA ASP A 16 -2.04 6.92 5.54
C ASP A 16 -1.23 6.15 6.59
N GLY A 17 -1.74 5.03 7.08
CA GLY A 17 -0.99 4.16 7.99
C GLY A 17 0.22 3.52 7.31
N TRP A 18 0.04 3.04 6.08
CA TRP A 18 1.13 2.51 5.27
C TRP A 18 2.22 3.57 5.07
N LYS A 19 1.83 4.77 4.65
CA LYS A 19 2.75 5.89 4.43
C LYS A 19 3.51 6.24 5.71
N ALA A 20 2.81 6.34 6.84
CA ALA A 20 3.46 6.66 8.11
C ALA A 20 4.55 5.65 8.45
N GLY A 21 4.29 4.37 8.24
CA GLY A 21 5.29 3.32 8.47
C GLY A 21 6.47 3.39 7.50
N VAL A 22 6.21 3.67 6.23
CA VAL A 22 7.26 3.84 5.22
C VAL A 22 8.14 5.04 5.57
N ASP A 23 7.52 6.19 5.83
CA ASP A 23 8.23 7.45 6.10
C ASP A 23 9.09 7.34 7.37
N ALA A 24 8.61 6.61 8.39
CA ALA A 24 9.31 6.45 9.65
C ALA A 24 10.30 5.27 9.66
N HIS A 25 10.38 4.53 8.55
CA HIS A 25 11.17 3.29 8.45
C HIS A 25 10.81 2.31 9.56
N GLU A 26 9.51 2.00 9.64
CA GLU A 26 8.97 1.04 10.60
C GLU A 26 8.34 -0.14 9.87
N PRO A 27 9.15 -1.14 9.45
CA PRO A 27 8.66 -2.23 8.59
C PRO A 27 7.52 -3.03 9.19
N GLN A 28 7.53 -3.25 10.51
CA GLN A 28 6.46 -4.02 11.16
C GLN A 28 5.14 -3.25 11.16
N GLN A 29 5.19 -1.93 11.30
CA GLN A 29 4.00 -1.10 11.18
C GLN A 29 3.43 -1.16 9.76
N VAL A 30 4.30 -1.06 8.75
CA VAL A 30 3.85 -1.19 7.36
C VAL A 30 3.14 -2.54 7.17
N ALA A 31 3.77 -3.62 7.62
CA ALA A 31 3.23 -4.98 7.47
C ALA A 31 1.88 -5.15 8.18
N SER A 32 1.64 -4.41 9.27
CA SER A 32 0.39 -4.53 10.04
C SER A 32 -0.84 -4.09 9.23
N HIS A 33 -0.66 -3.35 8.15
CA HIS A 33 -1.76 -2.92 7.29
C HIS A 33 -2.08 -3.93 6.18
N PHE A 34 -1.44 -5.09 6.21
CA PHE A 34 -1.63 -6.16 5.23
C PHE A 34 -2.32 -7.36 5.90
N THR A 35 -3.03 -8.15 5.09
CA THR A 35 -3.61 -9.40 5.59
C THR A 35 -2.52 -10.45 5.78
N GLU A 36 -2.83 -11.52 6.53
CA GLU A 36 -1.86 -12.59 6.80
C GLU A 36 -1.39 -13.29 5.54
N ASP A 37 -2.22 -13.32 4.51
CA ASP A 37 -1.95 -14.00 3.24
C ASP A 37 -1.78 -13.03 2.07
N ALA A 38 -1.47 -11.76 2.35
CA ALA A 38 -1.37 -10.74 1.33
C ALA A 38 -0.33 -11.11 0.25
N ILE A 39 -0.69 -10.86 -1.00
CA ILE A 39 0.25 -10.95 -2.11
C ILE A 39 0.86 -9.56 -2.28
N PHE A 40 2.17 -9.49 -2.16
CA PHE A 40 2.90 -8.21 -2.22
C PHE A 40 3.90 -8.24 -3.37
N GLN A 41 3.67 -7.38 -4.35
CA GLN A 41 4.57 -7.21 -5.50
C GLN A 41 5.06 -5.76 -5.51
N GLY A 42 6.25 -5.54 -4.95
CA GLY A 42 6.97 -4.28 -5.11
C GLY A 42 7.82 -4.33 -6.37
N LEU A 43 8.98 -3.67 -6.35
CA LEU A 43 9.90 -3.66 -7.49
C LEU A 43 10.87 -4.86 -7.47
N ARG A 44 10.61 -5.84 -6.64
CA ARG A 44 11.35 -7.10 -6.52
C ARG A 44 10.37 -8.26 -6.70
N PRO A 45 10.85 -9.50 -6.79
CA PRO A 45 9.95 -10.65 -6.88
C PRO A 45 8.91 -10.64 -5.76
N TYR A 46 7.71 -11.13 -6.05
CA TYR A 46 6.62 -11.06 -5.10
C TYR A 46 6.86 -11.93 -3.87
N THR A 47 6.18 -11.57 -2.79
CA THR A 47 6.13 -12.37 -1.56
C THR A 47 4.69 -12.58 -1.14
N VAL A 48 4.47 -13.53 -0.22
CA VAL A 48 3.16 -13.78 0.37
C VAL A 48 3.30 -13.66 1.88
N GLY A 49 2.38 -12.89 2.49
CA GLY A 49 2.33 -12.72 3.94
C GLY A 49 3.04 -11.48 4.44
N ARG A 50 2.80 -11.16 5.70
CA ARG A 50 3.30 -9.93 6.34
C ARG A 50 4.82 -9.91 6.48
N GLN A 51 5.44 -11.07 6.71
CA GLN A 51 6.89 -11.12 6.89
C GLN A 51 7.62 -10.61 5.65
N GLY A 52 7.17 -11.00 4.45
CA GLY A 52 7.77 -10.53 3.21
C GLY A 52 7.64 -9.03 3.03
N VAL A 53 6.51 -8.45 3.44
CA VAL A 53 6.31 -7.00 3.42
C VAL A 53 7.31 -6.31 4.35
N ALA A 54 7.42 -6.82 5.58
CA ALA A 54 8.34 -6.24 6.57
C ALA A 54 9.79 -6.31 6.08
N GLU A 55 10.20 -7.45 5.52
CA GLU A 55 11.56 -7.61 4.99
C GLU A 55 11.84 -6.65 3.84
N TYR A 56 10.84 -6.45 2.96
CA TYR A 56 10.99 -5.53 1.83
C TYR A 56 11.27 -4.10 2.31
N TYR A 57 10.48 -3.61 3.28
CA TYR A 57 10.65 -2.25 3.76
C TYR A 57 11.83 -2.10 4.70
N ASP A 58 12.22 -3.16 5.41
CA ASP A 58 13.45 -3.15 6.21
C ASP A 58 14.68 -2.97 5.32
N ALA A 59 14.65 -3.52 4.11
CA ALA A 59 15.74 -3.43 3.16
C ALA A 59 15.81 -2.09 2.42
N GLN A 60 14.80 -1.23 2.58
CA GLN A 60 14.82 0.09 1.95
C GLN A 60 15.75 1.04 2.67
N PRO A 61 16.34 2.02 1.96
CA PRO A 61 17.24 2.99 2.62
C PRO A 61 16.46 3.88 3.59
N LEU A 62 17.14 4.32 4.63
CA LEU A 62 16.62 5.34 5.53
C LEU A 62 16.40 6.62 4.74
N GLY A 63 15.35 7.36 5.10
CA GLY A 63 15.00 8.58 4.40
C GLY A 63 14.03 8.38 3.24
N LEU A 64 13.68 7.11 2.93
CA LEU A 64 12.62 6.85 1.96
C LEU A 64 11.30 7.41 2.47
N THR A 65 10.61 8.17 1.62
CA THR A 65 9.25 8.63 1.89
C THR A 65 8.34 8.26 0.73
N ALA A 66 7.05 8.17 1.03
CA ALA A 66 6.04 7.85 0.02
C ALA A 66 4.96 8.91 0.03
N ASP A 67 4.65 9.45 -1.15
CA ASP A 67 3.51 10.34 -1.33
C ASP A 67 2.58 9.71 -2.34
N TYR A 68 1.29 9.62 -1.99
CA TYR A 68 0.33 8.94 -2.85
C TYR A 68 -0.83 9.85 -3.21
N ARG A 69 -1.47 9.52 -4.32
CA ARG A 69 -2.72 10.15 -4.75
C ARG A 69 -3.66 9.08 -5.27
N VAL A 70 -4.88 9.08 -4.78
CA VAL A 70 -5.91 8.15 -5.23
C VAL A 70 -6.37 8.56 -6.64
N LEU A 71 -6.34 7.62 -7.57
CA LEU A 71 -6.79 7.83 -8.95
C LEU A 71 -8.18 7.24 -9.16
N GLU A 72 -8.41 6.02 -8.68
CA GLU A 72 -9.68 5.31 -8.87
C GLU A 72 -9.98 4.45 -7.66
N THR A 73 -11.27 4.26 -7.40
CA THR A 73 -11.74 3.26 -6.43
C THR A 73 -12.90 2.49 -7.03
N ARG A 74 -13.02 1.22 -6.65
CA ARG A 74 -14.17 0.39 -7.06
C ARG A 74 -14.57 -0.52 -5.90
N GLN A 75 -15.86 -0.54 -5.59
CA GLN A 75 -16.38 -1.46 -4.59
C GLN A 75 -16.55 -2.83 -5.25
N LEU A 76 -15.81 -3.82 -4.78
CA LEU A 76 -15.87 -5.17 -5.35
C LEU A 76 -16.92 -6.03 -4.66
N ALA A 77 -17.06 -5.86 -3.34
CA ALA A 77 -18.03 -6.54 -2.50
C ALA A 77 -18.19 -5.72 -1.23
N ALA A 78 -19.11 -6.09 -0.36
CA ALA A 78 -19.30 -5.36 0.90
C ALA A 78 -18.02 -5.29 1.73
N ASP A 79 -17.15 -6.30 1.61
CA ASP A 79 -15.92 -6.43 2.37
C ASP A 79 -14.65 -6.37 1.50
N ALA A 80 -14.75 -5.86 0.28
CA ALA A 80 -13.62 -5.79 -0.64
C ALA A 80 -13.67 -4.50 -1.46
N LEU A 81 -12.54 -3.82 -1.55
CA LEU A 81 -12.40 -2.53 -2.22
C LEU A 81 -11.12 -2.53 -3.05
N LEU A 82 -11.25 -2.12 -4.31
CA LEU A 82 -10.09 -1.92 -5.18
C LEU A 82 -9.68 -0.45 -5.13
N GLY A 83 -8.39 -0.20 -4.96
CA GLY A 83 -7.80 1.12 -5.06
C GLY A 83 -6.73 1.16 -6.14
N TYR A 84 -6.70 2.25 -6.89
CA TYR A 84 -5.68 2.50 -7.88
C TYR A 84 -5.08 3.87 -7.61
N LEU A 85 -3.77 3.93 -7.40
CA LEU A 85 -3.09 5.11 -6.90
C LEU A 85 -1.83 5.40 -7.70
N SER A 86 -1.42 6.67 -7.70
CA SER A 86 -0.04 7.00 -8.06
C SER A 86 0.76 7.19 -6.79
N VAL A 87 2.01 6.75 -6.79
CA VAL A 87 2.90 6.91 -5.65
C VAL A 87 4.24 7.44 -6.14
N ASP A 88 4.75 8.46 -5.45
CA ASP A 88 6.09 8.97 -5.64
C ASP A 88 6.93 8.55 -4.45
N PHE A 89 7.91 7.68 -4.67
CA PHE A 89 8.88 7.30 -3.66
C PHE A 89 10.07 8.24 -3.77
N SER A 90 10.37 8.96 -2.69
CA SER A 90 11.48 9.91 -2.63
C SER A 90 12.60 9.37 -1.77
N PHE A 91 13.83 9.62 -2.21
CA PHE A 91 15.04 9.16 -1.55
C PHE A 91 15.94 10.35 -1.25
N THR A 92 16.82 10.22 -0.27
CA THR A 92 17.77 11.28 0.07
C THR A 92 18.99 11.31 -0.84
N ASP A 93 19.29 10.19 -1.51
CA ASP A 93 20.54 9.99 -2.24
C ASP A 93 20.36 9.66 -3.74
N ARG A 94 19.13 9.74 -4.25
CA ARG A 94 18.85 9.39 -5.65
C ARG A 94 17.54 10.03 -6.09
N PRO A 95 17.27 10.06 -7.42
CA PRO A 95 16.00 10.61 -7.93
C PRO A 95 14.80 9.83 -7.45
N PRO A 96 13.64 10.49 -7.36
CA PRO A 96 12.40 9.79 -6.99
C PRO A 96 11.97 8.77 -8.03
N VAL A 97 11.22 7.76 -7.57
CA VAL A 97 10.67 6.72 -8.43
C VAL A 97 9.15 6.88 -8.44
N LYS A 98 8.59 7.02 -9.64
CA LYS A 98 7.14 7.11 -9.84
C LYS A 98 6.58 5.75 -10.20
N VAL A 99 5.50 5.37 -9.51
CA VAL A 99 4.82 4.11 -9.79
C VAL A 99 3.30 4.33 -9.78
N THR A 100 2.57 3.43 -10.42
CA THR A 100 1.16 3.25 -10.13
C THR A 100 1.02 2.02 -9.27
N LEU A 101 0.01 2.02 -8.41
CA LEU A 101 -0.19 0.99 -7.41
C LEU A 101 -1.64 0.53 -7.47
N SER A 102 -1.83 -0.76 -7.69
CA SER A 102 -3.15 -1.39 -7.63
C SER A 102 -3.22 -2.20 -6.35
N ILE A 103 -4.22 -1.94 -5.53
CA ILE A 103 -4.40 -2.66 -4.27
C ILE A 103 -5.83 -3.15 -4.13
N VAL A 104 -5.98 -4.27 -3.39
CA VAL A 104 -7.28 -4.75 -2.96
C VAL A 104 -7.28 -4.75 -1.44
N LEU A 105 -8.26 -4.06 -0.86
CA LEU A 105 -8.48 -4.05 0.58
C LEU A 105 -9.56 -5.06 0.92
N ARG A 106 -9.41 -5.73 2.06
CA ARG A 106 -10.43 -6.61 2.62
C ARG A 106 -10.77 -6.18 4.03
N HIS A 107 -12.06 -6.26 4.36
CA HIS A 107 -12.55 -5.96 5.71
C HIS A 107 -12.68 -7.27 6.48
N ILE A 108 -11.79 -7.49 7.43
CA ILE A 108 -11.72 -8.71 8.23
C ILE A 108 -11.59 -8.31 9.71
N ALA A 109 -12.43 -8.87 10.56
CA ALA A 109 -12.38 -8.60 12.01
C ALA A 109 -12.38 -7.09 12.32
N ASP A 110 -13.27 -6.36 11.68
CA ASP A 110 -13.49 -4.92 11.85
C ASP A 110 -12.33 -4.04 11.37
N HIS A 111 -11.40 -4.59 10.59
CA HIS A 111 -10.28 -3.83 10.04
C HIS A 111 -10.19 -3.98 8.53
N TRP A 112 -9.89 -2.87 7.86
CA TRP A 112 -9.53 -2.88 6.45
C TRP A 112 -8.03 -3.06 6.33
N ARG A 113 -7.59 -4.08 5.56
CA ARG A 113 -6.18 -4.34 5.32
C ARG A 113 -5.95 -4.68 3.86
N ILE A 114 -4.71 -4.48 3.41
CA ILE A 114 -4.31 -4.75 2.04
C ILE A 114 -4.12 -6.25 1.87
N ALA A 115 -4.89 -6.85 0.94
CA ALA A 115 -4.77 -8.27 0.61
C ALA A 115 -3.96 -8.49 -0.66
N HIS A 116 -3.84 -7.46 -1.51
CA HIS A 116 -3.09 -7.52 -2.75
C HIS A 116 -2.47 -6.15 -3.01
N TYR A 117 -1.20 -6.14 -3.36
CA TYR A 117 -0.41 -4.93 -3.61
C TYR A 117 0.42 -5.18 -4.87
N GLN A 118 0.20 -4.40 -5.92
CA GLN A 118 0.87 -4.58 -7.20
C GLN A 118 1.37 -3.23 -7.71
N VAL A 119 2.68 -3.11 -7.82
CA VAL A 119 3.35 -1.91 -8.33
C VAL A 119 3.61 -2.03 -9.82
N SER A 120 3.43 -0.92 -10.54
CA SER A 120 3.89 -0.79 -11.93
C SER A 120 4.74 0.48 -12.01
N LYS A 121 5.99 0.32 -12.40
CA LYS A 121 6.89 1.47 -12.54
C LYS A 121 6.48 2.30 -13.74
N GLN A 122 6.46 3.61 -13.56
CA GLN A 122 6.17 4.57 -14.63
C GLN A 122 7.48 5.14 -15.15
N ASP A 123 7.67 5.02 -16.44
CA ASP A 123 8.85 5.58 -17.11
C ASP A 123 8.57 6.93 -17.71
#